data_19e341f83c5870c5de7bc59cbe8bdc27
#
_entry.id   19e341f83c5870c5de7bc59cbe8bdc27
#
_cell.length_a   1.000
_cell.length_b   1.000
_cell.length_c   1.000
_cell.angle_alpha   90.00
_cell.angle_beta   90.00
_cell.angle_gamma   90.00
#
_symmetry.space_group_name_H-M   'P 1'
#
loop_
_entity.id
_entity.type
_entity.pdbx_description
1 polymer ?
#
loop_
_entity_poly.entity_id
_entity_poly.type
_entity_poly.pdbx_seq_one_letter_code
_entity_poly.pdbx_strand_id
1 'polypeptide(L)'
;MRTVKAAAVQLSPVLYNREGTVDKVVRTINDLGQEGVQFATFPETVVPYYPYFSFVQAPYQIIAGPEHLKLLDQAVTVPSPATDAISDACKEAGVVASIGVNERDGGTLYNTQLLFDADGALIQRRRKITPTYHERMVWGQGDGSGLRAVDSKVGRIGQLACWEHYNPLARYAMIADGEQIHSAMYPGSIFGDRFAEQTEINIRQHALESACFVVCATAWLNADQQAQIVKDTGCSIGPISGGCFTAIVAPDGTLIGAPIRSGEGVVIADLDFMLIDKRKQLMDSRGHYSRPELLSLRID
;
A
#
# COMPACT_ATOMS: atom_id res chain seq x y z
N MET A 1 4.13 -27.07 -8.92
CA MET A 1 4.06 -25.66 -9.34
C MET A 1 3.73 -24.86 -8.09
N ARG A 2 4.35 -23.70 -7.90
CA ARG A 2 4.12 -22.87 -6.72
C ARG A 2 2.97 -21.89 -7.01
N THR A 3 1.92 -21.95 -6.24
CA THR A 3 0.79 -21.04 -6.30
C THR A 3 0.61 -20.36 -4.94
N VAL A 4 0.33 -19.07 -4.94
CA VAL A 4 0.04 -18.28 -3.73
C VAL A 4 -1.34 -17.66 -3.89
N LYS A 5 -2.26 -17.94 -2.96
CA LYS A 5 -3.54 -17.24 -2.91
C LYS A 5 -3.34 -15.87 -2.29
N ALA A 6 -3.62 -14.79 -3.05
CA ALA A 6 -3.40 -13.42 -2.63
C ALA A 6 -4.70 -12.62 -2.60
N ALA A 7 -4.73 -11.59 -1.75
CA ALA A 7 -5.85 -10.68 -1.57
C ALA A 7 -5.42 -9.22 -1.69
N ALA A 8 -6.14 -8.45 -2.50
CA ALA A 8 -6.08 -7.00 -2.53
C ALA A 8 -7.30 -6.45 -1.77
N VAL A 9 -7.07 -5.68 -0.72
CA VAL A 9 -8.12 -5.25 0.22
C VAL A 9 -8.52 -3.79 -0.06
N GLN A 10 -9.82 -3.55 -0.28
CA GLN A 10 -10.40 -2.20 -0.25
C GLN A 10 -11.09 -2.00 1.08
N LEU A 11 -10.55 -1.14 1.93
CA LEU A 11 -10.96 -1.00 3.32
C LEU A 11 -11.22 0.47 3.69
N SER A 12 -12.30 0.72 4.46
CA SER A 12 -12.54 1.98 5.14
C SER A 12 -11.84 1.99 6.51
N PRO A 13 -11.09 3.04 6.87
CA PRO A 13 -10.64 3.21 8.23
C PRO A 13 -11.82 3.50 9.18
N VAL A 14 -11.63 3.31 10.47
CA VAL A 14 -12.47 3.95 11.48
C VAL A 14 -11.87 5.31 11.77
N LEU A 15 -12.47 6.37 11.21
CA LEU A 15 -11.90 7.73 11.26
C LEU A 15 -11.58 8.14 12.70
N TYR A 16 -10.38 8.71 12.91
CA TYR A 16 -9.88 9.23 14.19
C TYR A 16 -9.76 8.19 15.30
N ASN A 17 -9.73 6.90 14.95
CA ASN A 17 -9.67 5.80 15.92
C ASN A 17 -8.69 4.71 15.44
N ARG A 18 -7.48 4.75 15.99
CA ARG A 18 -6.42 3.77 15.68
C ARG A 18 -6.87 2.35 16.05
N GLU A 19 -7.33 2.17 17.27
CA GLU A 19 -7.71 0.87 17.80
C GLU A 19 -8.85 0.25 16.97
N GLY A 20 -9.87 1.04 16.64
CA GLY A 20 -10.97 0.59 15.80
C GLY A 20 -10.54 0.18 14.39
N THR A 21 -9.55 0.90 13.81
CA THR A 21 -9.01 0.54 12.50
C THR A 21 -8.12 -0.69 12.59
N VAL A 22 -7.29 -0.83 13.64
CA VAL A 22 -6.48 -2.03 13.89
C VAL A 22 -7.38 -3.26 14.06
N ASP A 23 -8.44 -3.18 14.87
CA ASP A 23 -9.39 -4.27 15.04
C ASP A 23 -10.03 -4.71 13.71
N LYS A 24 -10.29 -3.75 12.82
CA LYS A 24 -10.83 -4.03 11.50
C LYS A 24 -9.82 -4.74 10.61
N VAL A 25 -8.56 -4.29 10.61
CA VAL A 25 -7.44 -4.93 9.91
C VAL A 25 -7.25 -6.36 10.42
N VAL A 26 -7.20 -6.56 11.74
CA VAL A 26 -7.03 -7.87 12.39
C VAL A 26 -8.15 -8.83 11.98
N ARG A 27 -9.41 -8.38 12.04
CA ARG A 27 -10.55 -9.22 11.60
C ARG A 27 -10.41 -9.60 10.12
N THR A 28 -10.05 -8.63 9.26
CA THR A 28 -9.88 -8.90 7.83
C THR A 28 -8.76 -9.91 7.59
N ILE A 29 -7.62 -9.83 8.29
CA ILE A 29 -6.54 -10.82 8.19
C ILE A 29 -7.03 -12.21 8.57
N ASN A 30 -7.78 -12.32 9.69
CA ASN A 30 -8.30 -13.60 10.16
C ASN A 30 -9.33 -14.21 9.18
N ASP A 31 -10.24 -13.39 8.65
CA ASP A 31 -11.22 -13.83 7.65
C ASP A 31 -10.53 -14.34 6.38
N LEU A 32 -9.51 -13.60 5.90
CA LEU A 32 -8.71 -14.00 4.74
C LEU A 32 -7.93 -15.31 4.99
N GLY A 33 -7.40 -15.51 6.21
CA GLY A 33 -6.76 -16.77 6.58
C GLY A 33 -7.72 -17.96 6.53
N GLN A 34 -8.98 -17.77 6.97
CA GLN A 34 -10.02 -18.80 6.88
C GLN A 34 -10.37 -19.15 5.42
N GLU A 35 -10.23 -18.20 4.49
CA GLU A 35 -10.40 -18.42 3.05
C GLU A 35 -9.15 -19.02 2.39
N GLY A 36 -8.08 -19.27 3.14
CA GLY A 36 -6.82 -19.83 2.67
C GLY A 36 -5.94 -18.82 1.93
N VAL A 37 -6.16 -17.53 2.12
CA VAL A 37 -5.28 -16.48 1.59
C VAL A 37 -3.93 -16.56 2.32
N GLN A 38 -2.85 -16.41 1.56
CA GLN A 38 -1.48 -16.49 2.06
C GLN A 38 -0.77 -15.14 2.03
N PHE A 39 -1.21 -14.21 1.16
CA PHE A 39 -0.68 -12.86 1.06
C PHE A 39 -1.80 -11.82 0.95
N ALA A 40 -1.71 -10.73 1.69
CA ALA A 40 -2.68 -9.63 1.62
C ALA A 40 -1.99 -8.26 1.57
N THR A 41 -2.48 -7.37 0.69
CA THR A 41 -2.11 -5.95 0.68
C THR A 41 -3.27 -5.11 1.18
N PHE A 42 -3.00 -4.23 2.15
CA PHE A 42 -3.92 -3.24 2.71
C PHE A 42 -3.61 -1.84 2.18
N PRO A 43 -4.56 -0.88 2.29
CA PRO A 43 -4.38 0.45 1.72
C PRO A 43 -3.25 1.28 2.35
N GLU A 44 -2.81 2.29 1.61
CA GLU A 44 -1.84 3.30 2.06
C GLU A 44 -2.34 4.01 3.31
N THR A 45 -1.52 3.99 4.36
CA THR A 45 -1.76 4.63 5.65
C THR A 45 -3.18 4.44 6.21
N VAL A 46 -3.79 3.27 5.92
CA VAL A 46 -5.13 2.97 6.42
C VAL A 46 -5.19 3.01 7.95
N VAL A 47 -4.08 2.73 8.64
CA VAL A 47 -3.99 2.84 10.10
C VAL A 47 -3.28 4.14 10.48
N PRO A 48 -3.92 5.04 11.22
CA PRO A 48 -5.33 5.06 11.59
C PRO A 48 -6.26 5.47 10.46
N TYR A 49 -5.80 6.34 9.55
CA TYR A 49 -6.46 6.85 8.35
C TYR A 49 -5.51 7.74 7.53
N TYR A 50 -5.74 7.88 6.23
CA TYR A 50 -4.98 8.79 5.37
C TYR A 50 -5.30 10.27 5.72
N PRO A 51 -4.32 11.20 5.72
CA PRO A 51 -4.50 12.60 6.12
C PRO A 51 -5.25 13.41 5.06
N TYR A 52 -6.51 13.08 4.81
CA TYR A 52 -7.36 13.76 3.81
C TYR A 52 -7.43 15.28 3.99
N PHE A 53 -7.32 15.75 5.25
CA PHE A 53 -7.32 17.17 5.58
C PHE A 53 -6.20 17.94 4.86
N SER A 54 -5.07 17.31 4.57
CA SER A 54 -3.95 17.96 3.90
C SER A 54 -4.25 18.40 2.46
N PHE A 55 -5.24 17.79 1.82
CA PHE A 55 -5.68 18.14 0.46
C PHE A 55 -6.78 19.17 0.39
N VAL A 56 -7.48 19.43 1.49
CA VAL A 56 -8.64 20.32 1.54
C VAL A 56 -8.38 21.58 2.36
N GLN A 57 -7.46 21.57 3.31
CA GLN A 57 -7.13 22.73 4.14
C GLN A 57 -5.95 23.52 3.56
N ALA A 58 -6.00 24.86 3.73
CA ALA A 58 -4.85 25.71 3.44
C ALA A 58 -3.71 25.43 4.45
N PRO A 59 -2.43 25.67 4.10
CA PRO A 59 -1.30 25.36 4.97
C PRO A 59 -1.41 25.92 6.39
N TYR A 60 -1.89 27.16 6.54
CA TYR A 60 -2.04 27.76 7.86
C TYR A 60 -3.14 27.09 8.70
N GLN A 61 -4.18 26.54 8.07
CA GLN A 61 -5.25 25.81 8.76
C GLN A 61 -4.73 24.46 9.29
N ILE A 62 -3.83 23.81 8.55
CA ILE A 62 -3.18 22.57 9.01
C ILE A 62 -2.36 22.84 10.28
N ILE A 63 -1.63 23.99 10.32
CA ILE A 63 -0.81 24.36 11.48
C ILE A 63 -1.68 24.81 12.66
N ALA A 64 -2.72 25.58 12.40
CA ALA A 64 -3.57 26.18 13.44
C ALA A 64 -4.69 25.23 13.89
N GLY A 65 -5.09 24.29 13.05
CA GLY A 65 -6.21 23.38 13.31
C GLY A 65 -5.83 22.13 14.09
N PRO A 66 -6.82 21.37 14.56
CA PRO A 66 -6.59 20.18 15.39
C PRO A 66 -6.26 18.92 14.57
N GLU A 67 -6.43 18.93 13.25
CA GLU A 67 -6.43 17.70 12.44
C GLU A 67 -5.08 16.99 12.44
N HIS A 68 -3.99 17.75 12.32
CA HIS A 68 -2.64 17.20 12.40
C HIS A 68 -2.35 16.60 13.79
N LEU A 69 -2.80 17.27 14.86
CA LEU A 69 -2.60 16.78 16.23
C LEU A 69 -3.44 15.53 16.51
N LYS A 70 -4.66 15.45 15.99
CA LYS A 70 -5.49 14.23 16.06
C LYS A 70 -4.78 13.06 15.36
N LEU A 71 -4.22 13.29 14.17
CA LEU A 71 -3.46 12.24 13.47
C LEU A 71 -2.22 11.83 14.24
N LEU A 72 -1.47 12.78 14.80
CA LEU A 72 -0.26 12.55 15.60
C LEU A 72 -0.57 11.70 16.84
N ASP A 73 -1.69 11.96 17.52
CA ASP A 73 -2.15 11.19 18.68
C ASP A 73 -2.54 9.75 18.30
N GLN A 74 -3.19 9.59 17.17
CA GLN A 74 -3.67 8.29 16.68
C GLN A 74 -2.62 7.53 15.84
N ALA A 75 -1.48 8.12 15.53
CA ALA A 75 -0.43 7.47 14.75
C ALA A 75 0.23 6.30 15.49
N VAL A 76 0.83 5.41 14.73
CA VAL A 76 1.42 4.15 15.21
C VAL A 76 2.91 4.34 15.51
N THR A 77 3.34 4.09 16.72
CA THR A 77 4.76 3.85 16.99
C THR A 77 5.13 2.41 16.63
N VAL A 78 6.36 2.18 16.19
CA VAL A 78 6.83 0.85 15.81
C VAL A 78 8.09 0.51 16.61
N PRO A 79 8.03 -0.51 17.53
CA PRO A 79 6.88 -1.37 17.87
C PRO A 79 5.84 -0.69 18.78
N SER A 80 4.65 -1.28 18.87
CA SER A 80 3.56 -0.84 19.75
C SER A 80 2.46 -1.91 19.86
N PRO A 81 1.49 -1.78 20.79
CA PRO A 81 0.35 -2.71 20.85
C PRO A 81 -0.42 -2.83 19.53
N ALA A 82 -0.46 -1.77 18.71
CA ALA A 82 -1.10 -1.82 17.39
C ALA A 82 -0.34 -2.74 16.42
N THR A 83 1.00 -2.67 16.41
CA THR A 83 1.83 -3.58 15.59
C THR A 83 1.82 -5.00 16.12
N ASP A 84 1.74 -5.18 17.45
CA ASP A 84 1.68 -6.49 18.08
C ASP A 84 0.38 -7.21 17.72
N ALA A 85 -0.76 -6.51 17.77
CA ALA A 85 -2.06 -7.07 17.38
C ALA A 85 -2.09 -7.52 15.91
N ILE A 86 -1.48 -6.75 15.00
CA ILE A 86 -1.38 -7.13 13.58
C ILE A 86 -0.43 -8.34 13.41
N SER A 87 0.71 -8.34 14.12
CA SER A 87 1.66 -9.45 14.13
C SER A 87 1.01 -10.75 14.58
N ASP A 88 0.27 -10.71 15.69
CA ASP A 88 -0.44 -11.88 16.22
C ASP A 88 -1.50 -12.39 15.23
N ALA A 89 -2.27 -11.49 14.62
CA ALA A 89 -3.24 -11.86 13.59
C ALA A 89 -2.57 -12.54 12.37
N CYS A 90 -1.46 -11.99 11.88
CA CYS A 90 -0.70 -12.60 10.79
C CYS A 90 -0.22 -14.01 11.15
N LYS A 91 0.28 -14.19 12.37
CA LYS A 91 0.74 -15.48 12.90
C LYS A 91 -0.39 -16.48 13.05
N GLU A 92 -1.51 -16.06 13.64
CA GLU A 92 -2.67 -16.94 13.88
C GLU A 92 -3.33 -17.36 12.56
N ALA A 93 -3.46 -16.44 11.61
CA ALA A 93 -4.05 -16.68 10.30
C ALA A 93 -3.09 -17.36 9.30
N GLY A 94 -1.77 -17.33 9.56
CA GLY A 94 -0.76 -17.80 8.62
C GLY A 94 -0.65 -16.93 7.36
N VAL A 95 -0.97 -15.62 7.46
CA VAL A 95 -1.02 -14.68 6.34
C VAL A 95 0.17 -13.73 6.37
N VAL A 96 0.88 -13.59 5.25
CA VAL A 96 1.83 -12.50 5.03
C VAL A 96 1.03 -11.24 4.69
N ALA A 97 1.20 -10.15 5.46
CA ALA A 97 0.41 -8.95 5.25
C ALA A 97 1.27 -7.69 5.11
N SER A 98 0.96 -6.89 4.09
CA SER A 98 1.53 -5.57 3.86
C SER A 98 0.52 -4.51 4.28
N ILE A 99 0.85 -3.71 5.32
CA ILE A 99 -0.06 -2.76 5.98
C ILE A 99 0.49 -1.34 5.88
N GLY A 100 -0.34 -0.40 5.39
CA GLY A 100 -0.02 1.03 5.38
C GLY A 100 -0.37 1.68 6.73
N VAL A 101 0.61 2.37 7.34
CA VAL A 101 0.40 3.06 8.63
C VAL A 101 0.92 4.49 8.59
N ASN A 102 0.27 5.40 9.33
CA ASN A 102 0.91 6.63 9.77
C ASN A 102 1.83 6.28 10.95
N GLU A 103 3.11 6.22 10.69
CA GLU A 103 4.11 5.97 11.73
C GLU A 103 4.46 7.26 12.44
N ARG A 104 4.52 7.21 13.76
CA ARG A 104 5.04 8.29 14.61
C ARG A 104 6.43 7.93 15.14
N ASP A 105 7.39 8.81 14.86
CA ASP A 105 8.74 8.73 15.42
C ASP A 105 9.08 10.09 16.05
N GLY A 106 9.05 10.13 17.36
CA GLY A 106 9.13 11.40 18.10
C GLY A 106 7.99 12.36 17.79
N GLY A 107 8.33 13.52 17.23
CA GLY A 107 7.37 14.53 16.78
C GLY A 107 7.05 14.47 15.28
N THR A 108 7.61 13.51 14.54
CA THR A 108 7.47 13.40 13.10
C THR A 108 6.57 12.24 12.72
N LEU A 109 5.69 12.47 11.74
CA LEU A 109 4.89 11.42 11.10
C LEU A 109 5.55 10.96 9.81
N TYR A 110 5.38 9.70 9.48
CA TYR A 110 5.84 9.09 8.23
C TYR A 110 4.74 8.22 7.63
N ASN A 111 4.68 8.22 6.31
CA ASN A 111 3.92 7.24 5.54
C ASN A 111 4.74 5.96 5.47
N THR A 112 4.31 4.93 6.17
CA THR A 112 5.11 3.71 6.35
C THR A 112 4.35 2.47 5.92
N GLN A 113 5.05 1.59 5.22
CA GLN A 113 4.59 0.25 4.88
C GLN A 113 5.26 -0.75 5.83
N LEU A 114 4.45 -1.54 6.53
CA LEU A 114 4.90 -2.62 7.40
C LEU A 114 4.58 -3.94 6.72
N LEU A 115 5.59 -4.81 6.57
CA LEU A 115 5.41 -6.16 6.06
C LEU A 115 5.61 -7.17 7.17
N PHE A 116 4.54 -7.87 7.52
CA PHE A 116 4.56 -8.97 8.48
C PHE A 116 4.59 -10.28 7.74
N ASP A 117 5.46 -11.21 8.16
CA ASP A 117 5.48 -12.57 7.64
C ASP A 117 4.39 -13.45 8.31
N ALA A 118 4.12 -14.60 7.78
CA ALA A 118 3.12 -15.55 8.26
C ALA A 118 3.39 -16.14 9.65
N ASP A 119 4.56 -15.90 10.23
CA ASP A 119 4.89 -16.21 11.63
C ASP A 119 4.76 -15.00 12.57
N GLY A 120 4.25 -13.87 12.05
CA GLY A 120 4.08 -12.60 12.75
C GLY A 120 5.32 -11.72 12.76
N ALA A 121 6.45 -12.17 12.25
CA ALA A 121 7.66 -11.34 12.22
C ALA A 121 7.49 -10.10 11.35
N LEU A 122 7.80 -8.91 11.87
CA LEU A 122 7.93 -7.69 11.07
C LEU A 122 9.23 -7.76 10.27
N ILE A 123 9.12 -8.14 8.98
CA ILE A 123 10.29 -8.37 8.11
C ILE A 123 10.71 -7.15 7.30
N GLN A 124 9.84 -6.15 7.16
CA GLN A 124 10.20 -4.85 6.59
C GLN A 124 9.37 -3.73 7.21
N ARG A 125 10.06 -2.63 7.56
CA ARG A 125 9.50 -1.31 7.89
C ARG A 125 10.07 -0.35 6.88
N ARG A 126 9.23 0.17 5.99
CA ARG A 126 9.63 1.03 4.88
C ARG A 126 8.88 2.35 4.94
N ARG A 127 9.59 3.46 5.03
CA ARG A 127 9.01 4.82 4.94
C ARG A 127 8.98 5.27 3.47
N LYS A 128 7.88 5.86 3.03
CA LYS A 128 7.74 6.47 1.69
C LYS A 128 8.87 7.48 1.47
N ILE A 129 9.62 7.33 0.38
CA ILE A 129 10.82 8.15 0.16
C ILE A 129 10.51 9.63 -0.02
N THR A 130 9.40 9.94 -0.70
CA THR A 130 8.97 11.32 -0.91
C THR A 130 7.45 11.41 -0.77
N PRO A 131 6.95 12.11 0.27
CA PRO A 131 5.53 12.44 0.36
C PRO A 131 5.09 13.30 -0.83
N THR A 132 3.87 13.04 -1.33
CA THR A 132 3.34 13.66 -2.54
C THR A 132 2.71 15.02 -2.21
N TYR A 133 3.18 16.08 -2.88
CA TYR A 133 2.55 17.39 -2.88
C TYR A 133 2.13 17.87 -1.46
N HIS A 134 0.83 17.90 -1.13
CA HIS A 134 0.32 18.33 0.17
C HIS A 134 0.70 17.39 1.32
N GLU A 135 0.99 16.13 1.06
CA GLU A 135 1.47 15.17 2.07
C GLU A 135 2.74 15.67 2.77
N ARG A 136 3.54 16.52 2.10
CA ARG A 136 4.76 17.14 2.67
C ARG A 136 4.49 18.06 3.86
N MET A 137 3.24 18.48 4.05
CA MET A 137 2.83 19.23 5.22
C MET A 137 2.60 18.33 6.45
N VAL A 138 2.54 17.02 6.24
CA VAL A 138 2.20 16.02 7.26
C VAL A 138 3.36 15.09 7.53
N TRP A 139 3.99 14.56 6.48
CA TRP A 139 4.98 13.48 6.58
C TRP A 139 6.41 13.93 6.27
N GLY A 140 7.34 13.38 7.06
CA GLY A 140 8.76 13.37 6.75
C GLY A 140 9.09 12.45 5.57
N GLN A 141 10.28 12.64 5.00
CA GLN A 141 10.82 11.81 3.93
C GLN A 141 11.39 10.51 4.50
N GLY A 142 11.19 9.41 3.79
CA GLY A 142 11.91 8.16 4.01
C GLY A 142 13.31 8.20 3.39
N ASP A 143 14.06 7.14 3.66
CA ASP A 143 15.39 6.92 3.07
C ASP A 143 15.38 5.77 2.04
N GLY A 144 16.55 5.48 1.47
CA GLY A 144 16.72 4.42 0.49
C GLY A 144 16.77 2.99 1.06
N SER A 145 16.86 2.83 2.39
CA SER A 145 17.06 1.51 3.03
C SER A 145 15.93 0.52 2.76
N GLY A 146 14.71 1.04 2.56
CA GLY A 146 13.52 0.26 2.26
C GLY A 146 13.29 -0.01 0.76
N LEU A 147 14.11 0.54 -0.14
CA LEU A 147 13.99 0.32 -1.59
C LEU A 147 14.57 -1.03 -2.01
N ARG A 148 14.03 -2.10 -1.45
CA ARG A 148 14.43 -3.48 -1.73
C ARG A 148 13.26 -4.43 -1.58
N ALA A 149 13.27 -5.52 -2.32
CA ALA A 149 12.39 -6.65 -2.08
C ALA A 149 12.94 -7.51 -0.93
N VAL A 150 12.05 -8.10 -0.14
CA VAL A 150 12.42 -8.96 0.99
C VAL A 150 11.83 -10.36 0.83
N ASP A 151 12.56 -11.37 1.31
CA ASP A 151 12.08 -12.74 1.32
C ASP A 151 11.01 -12.93 2.39
N SER A 152 9.95 -13.65 2.04
CA SER A 152 8.85 -14.04 2.92
C SER A 152 8.46 -15.49 2.70
N LYS A 153 7.52 -16.01 3.50
CA LYS A 153 6.98 -17.37 3.32
C LYS A 153 6.29 -17.57 1.97
N VAL A 154 5.86 -16.49 1.31
CA VAL A 154 5.15 -16.55 0.02
C VAL A 154 5.99 -16.07 -1.17
N GLY A 155 7.25 -15.69 -0.98
CA GLY A 155 8.17 -15.24 -2.02
C GLY A 155 8.78 -13.89 -1.72
N ARG A 156 9.48 -13.32 -2.70
CA ARG A 156 10.07 -11.99 -2.59
C ARG A 156 9.03 -10.92 -2.82
N ILE A 157 8.85 -10.05 -1.82
CA ILE A 157 7.86 -8.98 -1.82
C ILE A 157 8.55 -7.64 -1.99
N GLY A 158 8.15 -6.89 -3.03
CA GLY A 158 8.45 -5.47 -3.20
C GLY A 158 7.26 -4.62 -2.72
N GLN A 159 7.53 -3.41 -2.25
CA GLN A 159 6.49 -2.49 -1.77
C GLN A 159 6.75 -1.07 -2.24
N LEU A 160 5.72 -0.41 -2.78
CA LEU A 160 5.71 1.04 -3.05
C LEU A 160 4.35 1.64 -2.68
N ALA A 161 4.36 2.93 -2.30
CA ALA A 161 3.15 3.66 -1.95
C ALA A 161 2.82 4.74 -2.99
N CYS A 162 1.63 4.66 -3.57
CA CYS A 162 0.99 5.68 -4.39
C CYS A 162 1.90 6.19 -5.53
N TRP A 163 2.18 7.49 -5.54
CA TRP A 163 2.99 8.12 -6.61
C TRP A 163 4.49 7.79 -6.58
N GLU A 164 4.97 7.00 -5.65
CA GLU A 164 6.28 6.36 -5.82
C GLU A 164 6.34 5.52 -7.09
N HIS A 165 5.18 4.97 -7.53
CA HIS A 165 5.06 4.27 -8.81
C HIS A 165 5.29 5.17 -10.05
N TYR A 166 5.25 6.52 -9.91
CA TYR A 166 5.67 7.42 -10.98
C TYR A 166 7.19 7.57 -11.08
N ASN A 167 7.95 7.16 -10.05
CA ASN A 167 9.40 7.21 -10.08
C ASN A 167 9.96 5.93 -10.73
N PRO A 168 10.49 5.99 -11.97
CA PRO A 168 11.01 4.79 -12.65
C PRO A 168 12.15 4.13 -11.89
N LEU A 169 12.99 4.92 -11.17
CA LEU A 169 14.11 4.38 -10.41
C LEU A 169 13.64 3.63 -9.16
N ALA A 170 12.59 4.11 -8.49
CA ALA A 170 12.00 3.40 -7.35
C ALA A 170 11.37 2.06 -7.78
N ARG A 171 10.67 2.03 -8.93
CA ARG A 171 10.18 0.78 -9.51
C ARG A 171 11.32 -0.14 -9.89
N TYR A 172 12.35 0.40 -10.56
CA TYR A 172 13.48 -0.41 -10.98
C TYR A 172 14.28 -0.97 -9.79
N ALA A 173 14.31 -0.30 -8.65
CA ALA A 173 14.90 -0.83 -7.42
C ALA A 173 14.26 -2.18 -7.02
N MET A 174 12.93 -2.26 -7.04
CA MET A 174 12.20 -3.49 -6.75
C MET A 174 12.46 -4.56 -7.83
N ILE A 175 12.45 -4.17 -9.11
CA ILE A 175 12.73 -5.06 -10.26
C ILE A 175 14.12 -5.64 -10.16
N ALA A 176 15.13 -4.79 -9.95
CA ALA A 176 16.54 -5.19 -9.88
C ALA A 176 16.80 -6.15 -8.70
N ASP A 177 16.06 -5.99 -7.61
CA ASP A 177 16.14 -6.87 -6.45
C ASP A 177 15.27 -8.14 -6.57
N GLY A 178 14.53 -8.28 -7.67
CA GLY A 178 13.89 -9.54 -8.06
C GLY A 178 12.61 -9.85 -7.31
N GLU A 179 11.78 -8.86 -7.07
CA GLU A 179 10.43 -9.09 -6.54
C GLU A 179 9.64 -10.09 -7.40
N GLN A 180 8.77 -10.83 -6.75
CA GLN A 180 7.85 -11.80 -7.36
C GLN A 180 6.40 -11.36 -7.18
N ILE A 181 6.11 -10.70 -6.06
CA ILE A 181 4.85 -10.05 -5.76
C ILE A 181 5.16 -8.62 -5.36
N HIS A 182 4.44 -7.67 -5.96
CA HIS A 182 4.52 -6.26 -5.62
C HIS A 182 3.28 -5.82 -4.85
N SER A 183 3.47 -5.29 -3.64
CA SER A 183 2.42 -4.66 -2.84
C SER A 183 2.31 -3.19 -3.21
N ALA A 184 1.23 -2.81 -3.89
CA ALA A 184 0.94 -1.44 -4.27
C ALA A 184 -0.17 -0.88 -3.38
N MET A 185 0.09 0.23 -2.70
CA MET A 185 -0.86 0.88 -1.79
C MET A 185 -1.23 2.26 -2.27
N TYR A 186 -2.52 2.61 -2.20
CA TYR A 186 -3.02 3.93 -2.59
C TYR A 186 -4.09 4.43 -1.60
N PRO A 187 -4.30 5.77 -1.49
CA PRO A 187 -5.29 6.32 -0.57
C PRO A 187 -6.73 6.22 -1.08
N GLY A 188 -6.94 6.03 -2.39
CA GLY A 188 -8.26 5.85 -3.01
C GLY A 188 -9.15 7.09 -2.94
N SER A 189 -10.28 6.99 -2.28
CA SER A 189 -11.40 7.95 -2.25
C SER A 189 -11.01 9.43 -2.25
N ILE A 190 -11.86 10.28 -2.80
CA ILE A 190 -11.75 11.74 -3.00
C ILE A 190 -10.79 12.22 -4.10
N PHE A 191 -10.05 11.34 -4.77
CA PHE A 191 -9.08 11.74 -5.80
C PHE A 191 -9.64 11.67 -7.24
N GLY A 192 -10.85 11.13 -7.42
CA GLY A 192 -11.56 11.09 -8.68
C GLY A 192 -11.14 9.95 -9.63
N ASP A 193 -11.94 9.74 -10.67
CA ASP A 193 -11.79 8.62 -11.59
C ASP A 193 -10.45 8.66 -12.35
N ARG A 194 -9.94 9.85 -12.67
CA ARG A 194 -8.62 9.99 -13.30
C ARG A 194 -7.49 9.42 -12.42
N PHE A 195 -7.60 9.55 -11.10
CA PHE A 195 -6.63 8.95 -10.20
C PHE A 195 -6.72 7.42 -10.25
N ALA A 196 -7.91 6.85 -10.31
CA ALA A 196 -8.12 5.42 -10.49
C ALA A 196 -7.54 4.91 -11.82
N GLU A 197 -7.75 5.64 -12.93
CA GLU A 197 -7.16 5.33 -14.23
C GLU A 197 -5.62 5.34 -14.18
N GLN A 198 -5.04 6.36 -13.54
CA GLN A 198 -3.60 6.47 -13.37
C GLN A 198 -3.04 5.35 -12.48
N THR A 199 -3.76 4.96 -11.44
CA THR A 199 -3.41 3.81 -10.60
C THR A 199 -3.38 2.54 -11.45
N GLU A 200 -4.40 2.28 -12.26
CA GLU A 200 -4.45 1.15 -13.18
C GLU A 200 -3.25 1.13 -14.13
N ILE A 201 -2.93 2.26 -14.76
CA ILE A 201 -1.78 2.38 -15.67
C ILE A 201 -0.49 2.02 -14.94
N ASN A 202 -0.25 2.59 -13.76
CA ASN A 202 0.99 2.38 -13.00
C ASN A 202 1.19 0.93 -12.59
N ILE A 203 0.17 0.28 -12.04
CA ILE A 203 0.29 -1.09 -11.55
C ILE A 203 0.43 -2.10 -12.68
N ARG A 204 -0.25 -1.88 -13.81
CA ARG A 204 -0.11 -2.71 -15.01
C ARG A 204 1.26 -2.53 -15.67
N GLN A 205 1.74 -1.28 -15.74
CA GLN A 205 3.09 -0.99 -16.23
C GLN A 205 4.16 -1.64 -15.34
N HIS A 206 3.99 -1.55 -14.01
CA HIS A 206 4.93 -2.19 -13.08
C HIS A 206 4.99 -3.70 -13.27
N ALA A 207 3.83 -4.36 -13.40
CA ALA A 207 3.75 -5.80 -13.68
C ALA A 207 4.47 -6.19 -14.98
N LEU A 208 4.28 -5.40 -16.05
CA LEU A 208 4.93 -5.63 -17.35
C LEU A 208 6.45 -5.47 -17.30
N GLU A 209 6.96 -4.44 -16.60
CA GLU A 209 8.39 -4.15 -16.49
C GLU A 209 9.13 -5.15 -15.61
N SER A 210 8.50 -5.57 -14.51
CA SER A 210 9.09 -6.46 -13.50
C SER A 210 8.88 -7.95 -13.78
N ALA A 211 7.87 -8.27 -14.62
CA ALA A 211 7.35 -9.62 -14.77
C ALA A 211 6.95 -10.25 -13.41
N CYS A 212 6.34 -9.45 -12.50
CA CYS A 212 5.82 -9.89 -11.21
C CYS A 212 4.30 -9.76 -11.15
N PHE A 213 3.68 -10.35 -10.13
CA PHE A 213 2.30 -10.05 -9.78
C PHE A 213 2.24 -8.73 -9.01
N VAL A 214 1.21 -7.91 -9.27
CA VAL A 214 0.93 -6.70 -8.47
C VAL A 214 -0.38 -6.88 -7.73
N VAL A 215 -0.34 -6.72 -6.41
CA VAL A 215 -1.52 -6.75 -5.53
C VAL A 215 -1.74 -5.32 -5.03
N CYS A 216 -2.76 -4.66 -5.59
CA CYS A 216 -3.03 -3.23 -5.38
C CYS A 216 -4.24 -3.04 -4.47
N ALA A 217 -4.06 -2.29 -3.39
CA ALA A 217 -5.10 -1.95 -2.40
C ALA A 217 -5.35 -0.44 -2.36
N THR A 218 -6.62 -0.05 -2.24
CA THR A 218 -7.04 1.35 -2.09
C THR A 218 -7.95 1.53 -0.89
N ALA A 219 -7.85 2.68 -0.19
CA ALA A 219 -8.77 3.01 0.89
C ALA A 219 -10.10 3.55 0.35
N TRP A 220 -11.18 3.19 1.03
CA TRP A 220 -12.52 3.65 0.73
C TRP A 220 -13.04 4.58 1.84
N LEU A 221 -13.72 5.67 1.45
CA LEU A 221 -14.49 6.51 2.36
C LEU A 221 -15.95 6.51 1.92
N ASN A 222 -16.84 6.11 2.81
CA ASN A 222 -18.28 6.23 2.59
C ASN A 222 -18.74 7.70 2.71
N ALA A 223 -20.00 7.96 2.37
CA ALA A 223 -20.57 9.31 2.39
C ALA A 223 -20.52 9.96 3.78
N ASP A 224 -20.75 9.18 4.84
CA ASP A 224 -20.75 9.69 6.22
C ASP A 224 -19.34 10.10 6.66
N GLN A 225 -18.32 9.32 6.29
CA GLN A 225 -16.92 9.63 6.55
C GLN A 225 -16.47 10.88 5.78
N GLN A 226 -16.89 11.03 4.53
CA GLN A 226 -16.61 12.23 3.73
C GLN A 226 -17.29 13.45 4.35
N ALA A 227 -18.56 13.34 4.76
CA ALA A 227 -19.29 14.40 5.45
C ALA A 227 -18.60 14.77 6.79
N GLN A 228 -18.09 13.79 7.53
CA GLN A 228 -17.36 14.04 8.77
C GLN A 228 -16.06 14.83 8.52
N ILE A 229 -15.29 14.47 7.48
CA ILE A 229 -14.07 15.20 7.10
C ILE A 229 -14.40 16.66 6.72
N VAL A 230 -15.45 16.87 5.93
CA VAL A 230 -15.93 18.22 5.56
C VAL A 230 -16.30 19.03 6.80
N LYS A 231 -17.05 18.42 7.73
CA LYS A 231 -17.45 19.06 9.00
C LYS A 231 -16.23 19.44 9.84
N ASP A 232 -15.26 18.55 9.98
CA ASP A 232 -14.10 18.73 10.87
C ASP A 232 -13.10 19.74 10.29
N THR A 233 -12.90 19.72 8.97
CA THR A 233 -11.96 20.63 8.30
C THR A 233 -12.56 21.99 7.97
N GLY A 234 -13.89 22.11 7.97
CA GLY A 234 -14.59 23.28 7.46
C GLY A 234 -14.42 23.50 5.95
N CYS A 235 -13.90 22.51 5.23
CA CYS A 235 -13.57 22.61 3.81
C CYS A 235 -14.35 21.58 3.01
N SER A 236 -14.93 22.00 1.87
CA SER A 236 -15.56 21.07 0.94
C SER A 236 -14.52 20.16 0.32
N ILE A 237 -14.77 18.83 0.32
CA ILE A 237 -14.01 17.88 -0.47
C ILE A 237 -14.27 18.10 -1.98
N GLY A 238 -15.28 18.90 -2.32
CA GLY A 238 -15.74 19.15 -3.68
C GLY A 238 -16.56 17.97 -4.23
N PRO A 239 -16.99 18.03 -5.49
CA PRO A 239 -17.75 16.95 -6.12
C PRO A 239 -16.89 15.80 -6.59
N ILE A 240 -15.64 15.65 -6.08
CA ILE A 240 -14.72 14.58 -6.48
C ILE A 240 -15.13 13.32 -5.75
N SER A 241 -15.70 12.38 -6.51
CA SER A 241 -15.99 11.01 -6.07
C SER A 241 -15.11 10.03 -6.86
N GLY A 242 -14.95 8.82 -6.34
CA GLY A 242 -14.09 7.82 -6.98
C GLY A 242 -12.63 7.94 -6.54
N GLY A 243 -11.74 7.34 -7.32
CA GLY A 243 -10.30 7.28 -7.03
C GLY A 243 -9.84 5.91 -6.55
N CYS A 244 -10.74 5.00 -6.24
CA CYS A 244 -10.39 3.63 -5.86
C CYS A 244 -10.16 2.75 -7.08
N PHE A 245 -9.10 1.95 -7.00
CA PHE A 245 -8.80 0.90 -7.96
C PHE A 245 -8.06 -0.24 -7.25
N THR A 246 -8.81 -1.13 -6.63
CA THR A 246 -8.26 -2.30 -5.95
C THR A 246 -8.30 -3.48 -6.92
N ALA A 247 -7.14 -4.08 -7.19
CA ALA A 247 -6.99 -5.07 -8.23
C ALA A 247 -5.77 -5.98 -8.02
N ILE A 248 -5.78 -7.12 -8.70
CA ILE A 248 -4.61 -7.99 -8.86
C ILE A 248 -4.23 -8.03 -10.34
N VAL A 249 -2.94 -7.89 -10.64
CA VAL A 249 -2.39 -7.86 -11.99
C VAL A 249 -1.40 -9.00 -12.18
N ALA A 250 -1.54 -9.71 -13.28
CA ALA A 250 -0.61 -10.78 -13.68
C ALA A 250 0.69 -10.21 -14.29
N PRO A 251 1.77 -11.02 -14.39
CA PRO A 251 3.07 -10.60 -14.92
C PRO A 251 3.05 -10.06 -16.36
N ASP A 252 2.00 -10.34 -17.12
CA ASP A 252 1.77 -9.84 -18.48
C ASP A 252 0.95 -8.53 -18.52
N GLY A 253 0.65 -7.93 -17.35
CA GLY A 253 -0.13 -6.72 -17.22
C GLY A 253 -1.64 -6.90 -17.32
N THR A 254 -2.16 -8.14 -17.39
CA THR A 254 -3.61 -8.42 -17.41
C THR A 254 -4.19 -8.39 -15.99
N LEU A 255 -5.44 -7.94 -15.88
CA LEU A 255 -6.16 -7.97 -14.60
C LEU A 255 -6.62 -9.41 -14.29
N ILE A 256 -6.47 -9.84 -13.05
CA ILE A 256 -7.02 -11.11 -12.56
C ILE A 256 -8.28 -10.79 -11.75
N GLY A 257 -9.42 -11.16 -12.30
CA GLY A 257 -10.73 -10.82 -11.74
C GLY A 257 -11.15 -9.38 -12.00
N ALA A 258 -12.31 -9.00 -11.45
CA ALA A 258 -12.85 -7.66 -11.59
C ALA A 258 -12.25 -6.72 -10.53
N PRO A 259 -11.81 -5.50 -10.90
CA PRO A 259 -11.33 -4.52 -9.94
C PRO A 259 -12.49 -3.97 -9.11
N ILE A 260 -12.20 -3.59 -7.85
CA ILE A 260 -13.15 -2.88 -6.98
C ILE A 260 -12.88 -1.38 -7.11
N ARG A 261 -13.92 -0.61 -7.41
CA ARG A 261 -13.85 0.86 -7.59
C ARG A 261 -14.68 1.63 -6.56
N SER A 262 -15.52 0.94 -5.78
CA SER A 262 -16.38 1.55 -4.76
C SER A 262 -16.78 0.52 -3.70
N GLY A 263 -17.07 0.99 -2.48
CA GLY A 263 -17.41 0.14 -1.36
C GLY A 263 -16.20 -0.53 -0.72
N GLU A 264 -16.43 -1.30 0.31
CA GLU A 264 -15.43 -2.20 0.88
C GLU A 264 -15.49 -3.55 0.20
N GLY A 265 -14.37 -4.24 0.12
CA GLY A 265 -14.32 -5.57 -0.47
C GLY A 265 -12.90 -6.08 -0.66
N VAL A 266 -12.80 -7.27 -1.22
CA VAL A 266 -11.53 -7.95 -1.44
C VAL A 266 -11.52 -8.58 -2.82
N VAL A 267 -10.43 -8.38 -3.57
CA VAL A 267 -10.14 -9.15 -4.79
C VAL A 267 -9.20 -10.28 -4.40
N ILE A 268 -9.63 -11.52 -4.61
CA ILE A 268 -8.81 -12.71 -4.30
C ILE A 268 -8.44 -13.41 -5.60
N ALA A 269 -7.19 -13.86 -5.72
CA ALA A 269 -6.70 -14.61 -6.86
C ALA A 269 -5.58 -15.58 -6.49
N ASP A 270 -5.46 -16.65 -7.27
CA ASP A 270 -4.33 -17.56 -7.22
C ASP A 270 -3.20 -17.07 -8.13
N LEU A 271 -2.03 -16.84 -7.59
CA LEU A 271 -0.82 -16.38 -8.28
C LEU A 271 0.03 -17.60 -8.67
N ASP A 272 -0.10 -18.06 -9.90
CA ASP A 272 0.75 -19.14 -10.43
C ASP A 272 2.13 -18.59 -10.84
N PHE A 273 3.16 -18.88 -10.06
CA PHE A 273 4.51 -18.36 -10.28
C PHE A 273 5.15 -18.80 -11.60
N MET A 274 4.61 -19.83 -12.26
CA MET A 274 5.04 -20.19 -13.60
C MET A 274 4.80 -19.06 -14.61
N LEU A 275 3.81 -18.19 -14.38
CA LEU A 275 3.56 -17.03 -15.23
C LEU A 275 4.71 -16.01 -15.15
N ILE A 276 5.39 -15.90 -14.01
CA ILE A 276 6.61 -15.10 -13.85
C ILE A 276 7.71 -15.63 -14.77
N ASP A 277 7.98 -16.92 -14.70
CA ASP A 277 9.02 -17.56 -15.50
C ASP A 277 8.72 -17.47 -17.01
N LYS A 278 7.48 -17.72 -17.40
CA LYS A 278 7.04 -17.58 -18.79
C LYS A 278 7.22 -16.15 -19.31
N ARG A 279 6.89 -15.14 -18.49
CA ARG A 279 7.05 -13.73 -18.89
C ARG A 279 8.52 -13.36 -18.99
N LYS A 280 9.33 -13.75 -18.01
CA LYS A 280 10.78 -13.51 -17.99
C LYS A 280 11.52 -14.22 -19.12
N GLN A 281 11.04 -15.37 -19.60
CA GLN A 281 11.58 -16.02 -20.79
C GLN A 281 11.55 -15.12 -22.03
N LEU A 282 10.50 -14.28 -22.14
CA LEU A 282 10.35 -13.33 -23.25
C LEU A 282 11.10 -12.05 -23.01
N MET A 283 11.02 -11.52 -21.77
CA MET A 283 11.60 -10.23 -21.41
C MET A 283 11.88 -10.19 -19.90
N ASP A 284 13.15 -10.23 -19.52
CA ASP A 284 13.61 -10.09 -18.15
C ASP A 284 14.44 -8.81 -17.99
N SER A 285 13.82 -7.77 -17.40
CA SER A 285 14.43 -6.45 -17.22
C SER A 285 15.70 -6.47 -16.37
N ARG A 286 15.86 -7.47 -15.49
CA ARG A 286 17.06 -7.65 -14.66
C ARG A 286 18.02 -8.72 -15.21
N GLY A 287 17.59 -9.51 -16.17
CA GLY A 287 18.32 -10.58 -16.81
C GLY A 287 18.81 -10.20 -18.21
N HIS A 288 18.34 -10.93 -19.24
CA HIS A 288 18.86 -10.78 -20.62
C HIS A 288 18.49 -9.45 -21.31
N TYR A 289 17.60 -8.62 -20.75
CA TYR A 289 17.34 -7.25 -21.19
C TYR A 289 18.14 -6.20 -20.40
N SER A 290 18.80 -6.58 -19.31
CA SER A 290 19.65 -5.64 -18.57
C SER A 290 20.97 -5.42 -19.32
N ARG A 291 21.48 -4.22 -19.18
CA ARG A 291 22.80 -3.79 -19.72
C ARG A 291 23.56 -3.08 -18.60
N PRO A 292 23.98 -3.83 -17.53
CA PRO A 292 24.58 -3.20 -16.33
C PRO A 292 25.89 -2.45 -16.64
N GLU A 293 26.55 -2.78 -17.74
CA GLU A 293 27.74 -2.06 -18.24
C GLU A 293 27.39 -0.68 -18.85
N LEU A 294 26.10 -0.42 -19.15
CA LEU A 294 25.62 0.85 -19.69
C LEU A 294 24.70 1.59 -18.71
N LEU A 295 23.88 0.84 -17.99
CA LEU A 295 22.83 1.39 -17.13
C LEU A 295 22.89 0.72 -15.74
N SER A 296 23.10 1.51 -14.71
CA SER A 296 23.14 1.03 -13.33
C SER A 296 22.28 1.90 -12.42
N LEU A 297 21.63 1.27 -11.43
CA LEU A 297 20.95 1.96 -10.35
C LEU A 297 21.87 1.99 -9.13
N ARG A 298 22.01 3.17 -8.53
CA ARG A 298 22.65 3.35 -7.23
C ARG A 298 21.62 3.86 -6.22
N ILE A 299 21.61 3.23 -5.05
CA ILE A 299 20.78 3.63 -3.91
C ILE A 299 21.76 3.93 -2.77
N ASP A 300 21.71 5.16 -2.25
CA ASP A 300 22.58 5.63 -1.14
C ASP A 300 21.83 5.60 0.19
#